data_5a18e36c7c5a9ddd5aa941aa4a11a571
#
_entry.id   5a18e36c7c5a9ddd5aa941aa4a11a571
#
_cell.length_a   1.000
_cell.length_b   1.000
_cell.length_c   1.000
_cell.angle_alpha   90.00
_cell.angle_beta   90.00
_cell.angle_gamma   90.00
#
_symmetry.space_group_name_H-M   'P 1'
#
loop_
_entity.id
_entity.type
_entity.pdbx_description
1 polymer ?
#
loop_
_entity_poly.entity_id
_entity_poly.type
_entity_poly.pdbx_seq_one_letter_code
_entity_poly.pdbx_strand_id
1 'polypeptide(L)'
;EICACLVGSEMCIRDSLHIIKLYWDLKDNPDKDMVPRVFIFGAKAAPGYHFAKSVIKLINEVANLVNNDESLQGKLKVVFLENYRVSLAELIIPAADVSEQISLASKEASGTSNMKFMMTGAITLATLDGANIEIKDEVGDENVVIFGMDKDEVYEHYARHDYYSRAVYENNTVIRRVVDTFVNGTIPNAQAEGTEIYEALITHNDEYFLLEDFAAYVEAQEKIDALYRDHDKLSLIHISEPTRHAQIS
;
A
#
# COMPACT_ATOMS: atom_id res chain seq x y z
N GLU A 1 1.25 1.99 14.80
CA GLU A 1 0.47 1.32 13.76
C GLU A 1 1.39 0.51 12.85
N ILE A 2 1.07 -0.75 12.59
CA ILE A 2 1.81 -1.68 11.74
C ILE A 2 0.94 -2.01 10.53
N CYS A 3 1.35 -1.54 9.35
CA CYS A 3 0.74 -1.88 8.06
C CYS A 3 1.53 -3.02 7.42
N ALA A 4 0.88 -4.08 7.02
CA ALA A 4 1.54 -5.22 6.39
C ALA A 4 1.04 -5.42 4.94
N CYS A 5 1.97 -5.29 3.99
CA CYS A 5 1.77 -5.60 2.57
C CYS A 5 2.47 -6.91 2.23
N LEU A 6 1.72 -7.89 1.82
CA LEU A 6 2.22 -9.26 1.66
C LEU A 6 2.07 -9.76 0.21
N VAL A 7 2.31 -9.05 -0.85
CA VAL A 7 2.44 -9.62 -2.23
C VAL A 7 2.29 -8.55 -3.32
N GLY A 8 2.78 -8.84 -4.54
CA GLY A 8 2.57 -8.06 -5.75
C GLY A 8 3.54 -6.89 -5.89
N SER A 9 4.16 -6.77 -7.05
CA SER A 9 5.06 -5.65 -7.33
C SER A 9 4.32 -4.31 -7.41
N GLU A 10 3.10 -4.32 -7.95
CA GLU A 10 2.23 -3.14 -8.07
C GLU A 10 1.77 -2.63 -6.70
N MET A 11 1.39 -3.52 -5.78
CA MET A 11 1.03 -3.14 -4.41
C MET A 11 2.21 -2.51 -3.68
N CYS A 12 3.38 -3.10 -3.79
CA CYS A 12 4.61 -2.57 -3.21
C CYS A 12 5.00 -1.20 -3.79
N ILE A 13 4.72 -0.95 -5.08
CA ILE A 13 4.95 0.37 -5.69
C ILE A 13 3.93 1.38 -5.13
N ARG A 14 2.65 1.01 -5.01
CA ARG A 14 1.61 1.86 -4.42
C ARG A 14 1.99 2.33 -3.02
N ASP A 15 2.41 1.40 -2.16
CA ASP A 15 2.91 1.71 -0.82
C ASP A 15 4.16 2.59 -0.84
N SER A 16 5.10 2.29 -1.72
CA SER A 16 6.33 3.09 -1.84
C SER A 16 6.03 4.53 -2.23
N LEU A 17 5.07 4.77 -3.14
CA LEU A 17 4.60 6.11 -3.50
C LEU A 17 4.02 6.84 -2.28
N HIS A 18 3.21 6.16 -1.48
CA HIS A 18 2.63 6.74 -0.26
C HIS A 18 3.68 7.01 0.82
N ILE A 19 4.60 6.10 1.05
CA ILE A 19 5.71 6.27 1.99
C ILE A 19 6.56 7.49 1.62
N ILE A 20 6.87 7.67 0.33
CA ILE A 20 7.62 8.82 -0.16
C ILE A 20 6.80 10.11 0.03
N LYS A 21 5.48 10.07 -0.17
CA LYS A 21 4.61 11.22 0.14
C LYS A 21 4.69 11.56 1.62
N LEU A 22 4.55 10.58 2.52
CA LEU A 22 4.67 10.80 3.98
C LEU A 22 6.04 11.34 4.37
N TYR A 23 7.11 10.82 3.74
CA TYR A 23 8.47 11.32 3.93
C TYR A 23 8.55 12.82 3.63
N TRP A 24 8.05 13.25 2.48
CA TRP A 24 8.07 14.66 2.11
C TRP A 24 7.15 15.51 2.99
N ASP A 25 5.98 15.01 3.38
CA ASP A 25 5.10 15.70 4.32
C ASP A 25 5.82 16.01 5.64
N LEU A 26 6.57 15.04 6.17
CA LEU A 26 7.34 15.20 7.41
C LEU A 26 8.58 16.06 7.22
N LYS A 27 9.22 16.04 6.04
CA LYS A 27 10.33 16.96 5.72
C LYS A 27 9.86 18.40 5.64
N ASP A 28 8.69 18.64 5.07
CA ASP A 28 8.11 19.98 4.95
C ASP A 28 7.51 20.46 6.28
N ASN A 29 6.99 19.55 7.10
CA ASN A 29 6.43 19.83 8.43
C ASN A 29 6.77 18.71 9.42
N PRO A 30 7.93 18.76 10.09
CA PRO A 30 8.35 17.76 11.07
C PRO A 30 7.38 17.60 12.26
N ASP A 31 6.63 18.64 12.58
CA ASP A 31 5.64 18.66 13.66
C ASP A 31 4.24 18.21 13.21
N LYS A 32 4.11 17.74 11.96
CA LYS A 32 2.84 17.20 11.47
C LYS A 32 2.27 16.18 12.47
N ASP A 33 1.02 16.40 12.88
CA ASP A 33 0.28 15.46 13.71
C ASP A 33 -0.14 14.26 12.87
N MET A 34 0.54 13.15 13.06
CA MET A 34 0.21 11.86 12.47
C MET A 34 0.51 10.74 13.46
N VAL A 35 -0.22 9.65 13.36
CA VAL A 35 0.09 8.43 14.12
C VAL A 35 1.42 7.86 13.61
N PRO A 36 2.41 7.58 14.50
CA PRO A 36 3.63 6.91 14.08
C PRO A 36 3.33 5.58 13.39
N ARG A 37 3.94 5.35 12.23
CA ARG A 37 3.60 4.23 11.36
C ARG A 37 4.82 3.40 10.97
N VAL A 38 4.63 2.09 10.96
CA VAL A 38 5.61 1.13 10.46
C VAL A 38 5.00 0.38 9.27
N PHE A 39 5.61 0.50 8.10
CA PHE A 39 5.28 -0.31 6.93
C PHE A 39 6.15 -1.56 6.92
N ILE A 40 5.53 -2.73 6.86
CA ILE A 40 6.21 -4.01 6.80
C ILE A 40 5.91 -4.69 5.47
N PHE A 41 6.95 -4.88 4.67
CA PHE A 41 6.87 -5.60 3.40
C PHE A 41 7.33 -7.05 3.58
N GLY A 42 6.54 -7.98 3.08
CA GLY A 42 6.89 -9.39 3.04
C GLY A 42 6.66 -9.96 1.65
N ALA A 43 7.72 -10.04 0.83
CA ALA A 43 7.64 -10.49 -0.54
C ALA A 43 8.82 -11.38 -0.95
N LYS A 44 8.64 -12.12 -2.04
CA LYS A 44 9.69 -12.88 -2.73
C LYS A 44 9.53 -12.72 -4.23
N ALA A 45 10.66 -12.53 -4.92
CA ALA A 45 10.68 -12.53 -6.38
C ALA A 45 11.20 -13.87 -6.92
N ALA A 46 10.59 -14.38 -7.99
CA ALA A 46 11.15 -15.49 -8.74
C ALA A 46 12.54 -15.12 -9.31
N PRO A 47 13.46 -16.07 -9.48
CA PRO A 47 14.83 -15.79 -9.95
C PRO A 47 14.91 -15.00 -11.26
N GLY A 48 13.99 -15.24 -12.20
CA GLY A 48 13.92 -14.56 -13.49
C GLY A 48 13.07 -13.28 -13.52
N TYR A 49 12.38 -12.92 -12.42
CA TYR A 49 11.50 -11.75 -12.39
C TYR A 49 12.30 -10.50 -11.99
N HIS A 50 12.97 -9.89 -12.95
CA HIS A 50 13.86 -8.74 -12.73
C HIS A 50 13.12 -7.54 -12.14
N PHE A 51 11.97 -7.16 -12.68
CA PHE A 51 11.19 -6.02 -12.21
C PHE A 51 10.82 -6.13 -10.73
N ALA A 52 10.33 -7.29 -10.28
CA ALA A 52 10.03 -7.49 -8.87
C ALA A 52 11.29 -7.37 -7.97
N LYS A 53 12.46 -7.77 -8.47
CA LYS A 53 13.73 -7.57 -7.75
C LYS A 53 14.11 -6.10 -7.65
N SER A 54 13.87 -5.32 -8.71
CA SER A 54 14.07 -3.87 -8.71
C SER A 54 13.15 -3.19 -7.69
N VAL A 55 11.88 -3.61 -7.61
CA VAL A 55 10.93 -3.12 -6.59
C VAL A 55 11.43 -3.45 -5.18
N ILE A 56 11.87 -4.69 -4.91
CA ILE A 56 12.40 -5.10 -3.60
C ILE A 56 13.63 -4.25 -3.23
N LYS A 57 14.54 -4.04 -4.16
CA LYS A 57 15.71 -3.19 -3.90
C LYS A 57 15.31 -1.75 -3.61
N LEU A 58 14.38 -1.19 -4.38
CA LEU A 58 13.86 0.15 -4.15
C LEU A 58 13.27 0.28 -2.74
N ILE A 59 12.43 -0.66 -2.30
CA ILE A 59 11.86 -0.65 -0.94
C ILE A 59 12.95 -0.62 0.13
N ASN A 60 14.01 -1.41 -0.04
CA ASN A 60 15.14 -1.42 0.91
C ASN A 60 15.88 -0.08 0.93
N GLU A 61 16.06 0.57 -0.21
CA GLU A 61 16.71 1.89 -0.26
C GLU A 61 15.80 3.01 0.23
N VAL A 62 14.48 2.92 0.02
CA VAL A 62 13.49 3.80 0.68
C VAL A 62 13.52 3.58 2.20
N ALA A 63 13.63 2.33 2.66
CA ALA A 63 13.79 2.03 4.07
C ALA A 63 15.07 2.66 4.64
N ASN A 64 16.19 2.57 3.92
CA ASN A 64 17.45 3.23 4.31
C ASN A 64 17.29 4.75 4.40
N LEU A 65 16.63 5.38 3.42
CA LEU A 65 16.36 6.82 3.42
C LEU A 65 15.52 7.22 4.63
N VAL A 66 14.39 6.54 4.83
CA VAL A 66 13.40 6.89 5.88
C VAL A 66 13.94 6.59 7.28
N ASN A 67 14.50 5.40 7.48
CA ASN A 67 14.86 4.92 8.82
C ASN A 67 16.09 5.62 9.40
N ASN A 68 16.94 6.22 8.56
CA ASN A 68 18.14 6.94 8.99
C ASN A 68 17.96 8.47 9.02
N ASP A 69 16.78 8.98 8.67
CA ASP A 69 16.49 10.41 8.72
C ASP A 69 15.93 10.81 10.10
N GLU A 70 16.81 11.33 10.96
CA GLU A 70 16.47 11.77 12.32
C GLU A 70 15.41 12.88 12.33
N SER A 71 15.28 13.67 11.25
CA SER A 71 14.28 14.72 11.16
C SER A 71 12.85 14.23 11.16
N LEU A 72 12.62 12.95 10.84
CA LEU A 72 11.30 12.31 10.90
C LEU A 72 10.86 11.96 12.34
N GLN A 73 11.74 12.12 13.33
CA GLN A 73 11.46 11.89 14.75
C GLN A 73 10.88 10.49 15.07
N GLY A 74 11.20 9.51 14.24
CA GLY A 74 10.68 8.14 14.39
C GLY A 74 9.19 7.96 14.02
N LYS A 75 8.55 8.96 13.43
CA LYS A 75 7.13 8.89 13.03
C LYS A 75 6.86 7.94 11.86
N LEU A 76 7.88 7.64 11.07
CA LEU A 76 7.77 6.77 9.90
C LEU A 76 8.90 5.74 9.92
N LYS A 77 8.56 4.48 9.69
CA LYS A 77 9.54 3.39 9.58
C LYS A 77 9.14 2.41 8.49
N VAL A 78 10.12 1.88 7.78
CA VAL A 78 9.92 0.91 6.71
C VAL A 78 10.79 -0.31 6.98
N VAL A 79 10.18 -1.50 6.90
CA VAL A 79 10.86 -2.78 7.14
C VAL A 79 10.56 -3.74 6.00
N PHE A 80 11.59 -4.30 5.39
CA PHE A 80 11.46 -5.40 4.45
C PHE A 80 11.87 -6.72 5.13
N LEU A 81 10.97 -7.71 5.14
CA LEU A 81 11.21 -9.02 5.75
C LEU A 81 11.90 -9.95 4.75
N GLU A 82 13.17 -10.25 5.01
CA GLU A 82 13.91 -11.22 4.22
C GLU A 82 13.29 -12.62 4.35
N ASN A 83 13.31 -13.35 3.24
CA ASN A 83 12.87 -14.75 3.20
C ASN A 83 11.49 -14.98 3.84
N TYR A 84 10.51 -14.12 3.53
CA TYR A 84 9.14 -14.25 4.01
C TYR A 84 8.58 -15.66 3.76
N ARG A 85 8.05 -16.29 4.80
CA ARG A 85 7.55 -17.67 4.80
C ARG A 85 6.47 -17.85 5.87
N VAL A 86 5.82 -19.01 5.89
CA VAL A 86 4.72 -19.33 6.83
C VAL A 86 5.09 -19.03 8.28
N SER A 87 6.27 -19.44 8.74
CA SER A 87 6.70 -19.17 10.12
C SER A 87 6.88 -17.68 10.47
N LEU A 88 7.17 -16.82 9.48
CA LEU A 88 7.14 -15.37 9.70
C LEU A 88 5.72 -14.82 9.63
N ALA A 89 4.88 -15.35 8.74
CA ALA A 89 3.47 -14.97 8.65
C ALA A 89 2.73 -15.21 9.97
N GLU A 90 3.00 -16.34 10.65
CA GLU A 90 2.42 -16.66 11.96
C GLU A 90 2.74 -15.64 13.06
N LEU A 91 3.83 -14.90 12.91
CA LEU A 91 4.22 -13.83 13.83
C LEU A 91 3.73 -12.45 13.40
N ILE A 92 3.80 -12.16 12.10
CA ILE A 92 3.50 -10.82 11.57
C ILE A 92 2.00 -10.57 11.47
N ILE A 93 1.23 -11.56 11.01
CA ILE A 93 -0.21 -11.40 10.83
C ILE A 93 -0.90 -11.00 12.13
N PRO A 94 -0.68 -11.68 13.28
CA PRO A 94 -1.28 -11.26 14.55
C PRO A 94 -0.73 -9.95 15.12
N ALA A 95 0.40 -9.47 14.64
CA ALA A 95 1.02 -8.24 15.10
C ALA A 95 0.64 -7.00 14.28
N ALA A 96 -0.06 -7.19 13.16
CA ALA A 96 -0.44 -6.08 12.29
C ALA A 96 -1.73 -5.42 12.78
N ASP A 97 -1.74 -4.09 12.79
CA ASP A 97 -2.93 -3.28 13.07
C ASP A 97 -3.76 -3.07 11.79
N VAL A 98 -3.10 -3.03 10.63
CA VAL A 98 -3.71 -2.81 9.33
C VAL A 98 -3.23 -3.86 8.33
N SER A 99 -4.17 -4.41 7.60
CA SER A 99 -3.97 -5.32 6.49
C SER A 99 -4.18 -4.58 5.17
N GLU A 100 -3.16 -4.53 4.32
CA GLU A 100 -3.24 -3.89 3.02
C GLU A 100 -3.48 -4.91 1.91
N GLN A 101 -4.67 -4.85 1.31
CA GLN A 101 -5.17 -5.74 0.25
C GLN A 101 -5.49 -4.89 -0.98
N ILE A 102 -4.44 -4.32 -1.59
CA ILE A 102 -4.49 -3.15 -2.45
C ILE A 102 -4.11 -3.44 -3.91
N SER A 103 -4.40 -4.65 -4.39
CA SER A 103 -4.30 -4.99 -5.82
C SER A 103 -5.21 -4.10 -6.67
N LEU A 104 -4.90 -3.97 -7.97
CA LEU A 104 -5.88 -3.36 -8.88
C LEU A 104 -7.11 -4.28 -8.98
N ALA A 105 -8.31 -3.71 -8.90
CA ALA A 105 -9.55 -4.46 -9.11
C ALA A 105 -9.49 -5.26 -10.42
N SER A 106 -9.91 -6.52 -10.39
CA SER A 106 -9.80 -7.54 -11.44
C SER A 106 -8.46 -8.31 -11.53
N LYS A 107 -7.47 -8.05 -10.70
CA LYS A 107 -6.17 -8.75 -10.73
C LYS A 107 -6.03 -9.83 -9.67
N GLU A 108 -6.71 -9.70 -8.54
CA GLU A 108 -6.70 -10.72 -7.48
C GLU A 108 -7.94 -11.62 -7.59
N ALA A 109 -7.72 -12.92 -7.71
CA ALA A 109 -8.82 -13.88 -7.87
C ALA A 109 -9.62 -14.07 -6.57
N SER A 110 -8.95 -14.08 -5.42
CA SER A 110 -9.56 -14.23 -4.10
C SER A 110 -8.69 -13.58 -3.02
N GLY A 111 -7.42 -13.95 -2.94
CA GLY A 111 -6.54 -13.67 -1.82
C GLY A 111 -6.76 -14.66 -0.67
N THR A 112 -5.76 -14.79 0.18
CA THR A 112 -5.81 -15.60 1.40
C THR A 112 -5.32 -14.83 2.62
N SER A 113 -4.47 -13.83 2.42
CA SER A 113 -3.94 -13.01 3.50
C SER A 113 -5.01 -12.12 4.12
N ASN A 114 -5.93 -11.57 3.33
CA ASN A 114 -7.08 -10.79 3.78
C ASN A 114 -7.87 -11.53 4.88
N MET A 115 -8.23 -12.79 4.65
CA MET A 115 -8.96 -13.61 5.65
C MET A 115 -8.13 -13.84 6.92
N LYS A 116 -6.81 -14.09 6.78
CA LYS A 116 -5.92 -14.32 7.93
C LYS A 116 -5.76 -13.08 8.80
N PHE A 117 -5.58 -11.93 8.20
CA PHE A 117 -5.50 -10.64 8.92
C PHE A 117 -6.84 -10.30 9.59
N MET A 118 -7.95 -10.51 8.88
CA MET A 118 -9.28 -10.33 9.43
C MET A 118 -9.52 -11.22 10.67
N MET A 119 -9.08 -12.49 10.64
CA MET A 119 -9.17 -13.40 11.81
C MET A 119 -8.42 -12.88 13.03
N THR A 120 -7.39 -12.08 12.86
CA THR A 120 -6.58 -11.51 13.94
C THR A 120 -6.98 -10.08 14.31
N GLY A 121 -8.02 -9.54 13.66
CA GLY A 121 -8.61 -8.24 13.97
C GLY A 121 -7.89 -7.05 13.35
N ALA A 122 -7.00 -7.26 12.37
CA ALA A 122 -6.37 -6.15 11.66
C ALA A 122 -7.40 -5.41 10.78
N ILE A 123 -7.39 -4.07 10.81
CA ILE A 123 -8.25 -3.26 9.94
C ILE A 123 -7.92 -3.55 8.49
N THR A 124 -8.94 -3.87 7.69
CA THR A 124 -8.75 -4.12 6.27
C THR A 124 -8.81 -2.83 5.46
N LEU A 125 -7.68 -2.47 4.83
CA LEU A 125 -7.58 -1.43 3.80
C LEU A 125 -7.49 -2.13 2.44
N ALA A 126 -8.49 -1.94 1.59
CA ALA A 126 -8.61 -2.77 0.39
C ALA A 126 -9.21 -2.04 -0.82
N THR A 127 -8.94 -2.60 -1.98
CA THR A 127 -9.73 -2.38 -3.20
C THR A 127 -10.87 -3.40 -3.26
N LEU A 128 -11.92 -3.11 -4.05
CA LEU A 128 -13.01 -4.05 -4.31
C LEU A 128 -12.58 -5.13 -5.31
N ASP A 129 -11.79 -6.10 -4.82
CA ASP A 129 -11.27 -7.20 -5.62
C ASP A 129 -11.18 -8.49 -4.79
N GLY A 130 -11.29 -9.64 -5.45
CA GLY A 130 -11.22 -10.95 -4.79
C GLY A 130 -12.20 -11.08 -3.62
N ALA A 131 -11.76 -11.70 -2.54
CA ALA A 131 -12.58 -11.91 -1.33
C ALA A 131 -12.84 -10.63 -0.52
N ASN A 132 -12.22 -9.50 -0.87
CA ASN A 132 -12.50 -8.23 -0.20
C ASN A 132 -13.94 -7.76 -0.43
N ILE A 133 -14.57 -8.20 -1.53
CA ILE A 133 -15.97 -7.91 -1.84
C ILE A 133 -16.87 -8.57 -0.78
N GLU A 134 -16.69 -9.88 -0.57
CA GLU A 134 -17.45 -10.62 0.42
C GLU A 134 -17.15 -10.15 1.85
N ILE A 135 -15.88 -9.83 2.14
CA ILE A 135 -15.50 -9.27 3.45
C ILE A 135 -16.27 -7.97 3.71
N LYS A 136 -16.28 -7.04 2.76
CA LYS A 136 -17.02 -5.79 2.88
C LYS A 136 -18.52 -6.02 3.12
N ASP A 137 -19.13 -6.92 2.35
CA ASP A 137 -20.55 -7.23 2.47
C ASP A 137 -20.91 -7.82 3.85
N GLU A 138 -20.01 -8.61 4.44
CA GLU A 138 -20.24 -9.27 5.73
C GLU A 138 -19.92 -8.36 6.93
N VAL A 139 -18.84 -7.55 6.88
CA VAL A 139 -18.43 -6.71 8.03
C VAL A 139 -19.12 -5.34 8.02
N GLY A 140 -19.59 -4.87 6.87
CA GLY A 140 -20.20 -3.56 6.67
C GLY A 140 -19.17 -2.46 6.35
N ASP A 141 -19.62 -1.41 5.68
CA ASP A 141 -18.81 -0.29 5.20
C ASP A 141 -18.06 0.46 6.32
N GLU A 142 -18.57 0.40 7.54
CA GLU A 142 -17.99 1.08 8.70
C GLU A 142 -16.78 0.33 9.30
N ASN A 143 -16.58 -0.94 8.93
CA ASN A 143 -15.54 -1.81 9.51
C ASN A 143 -14.40 -2.14 8.52
N VAL A 144 -14.46 -1.63 7.30
CA VAL A 144 -13.44 -1.80 6.26
C VAL A 144 -13.19 -0.47 5.57
N VAL A 145 -11.97 -0.23 5.12
CA VAL A 145 -11.64 0.98 4.35
C VAL A 145 -11.42 0.59 2.90
N ILE A 146 -12.37 0.94 2.05
CA ILE A 146 -12.30 0.68 0.60
C ILE A 146 -11.88 1.95 -0.13
N PHE A 147 -11.06 1.78 -1.19
CA PHE A 147 -10.63 2.86 -2.07
C PHE A 147 -10.41 2.35 -3.51
N GLY A 148 -10.20 3.32 -4.41
CA GLY A 148 -9.83 3.07 -5.80
C GLY A 148 -11.00 2.65 -6.67
N MET A 149 -10.70 2.45 -7.95
CA MET A 149 -11.67 2.05 -8.96
C MET A 149 -12.21 0.64 -8.69
N ASP A 150 -13.47 0.43 -9.04
CA ASP A 150 -14.03 -0.90 -9.12
C ASP A 150 -13.66 -1.61 -10.44
N LYS A 151 -14.04 -2.87 -10.55
CA LYS A 151 -13.74 -3.70 -11.71
C LYS A 151 -14.33 -3.14 -13.02
N ASP A 152 -15.54 -2.57 -12.97
CA ASP A 152 -16.22 -2.09 -14.16
C ASP A 152 -15.58 -0.79 -14.65
N GLU A 153 -15.18 0.10 -13.75
CA GLU A 153 -14.40 1.31 -14.05
C GLU A 153 -13.06 0.97 -14.70
N VAL A 154 -12.33 -0.02 -14.17
CA VAL A 154 -11.06 -0.49 -14.75
C VAL A 154 -11.26 -1.02 -16.18
N TYR A 155 -12.30 -1.83 -16.41
CA TYR A 155 -12.59 -2.34 -17.75
C TYR A 155 -13.05 -1.25 -18.71
N GLU A 156 -13.77 -0.24 -18.24
CA GLU A 156 -14.13 0.91 -19.07
C GLU A 156 -12.88 1.68 -19.54
N HIS A 157 -11.93 1.93 -18.66
CA HIS A 157 -10.64 2.55 -19.02
C HIS A 157 -9.87 1.73 -20.04
N TYR A 158 -9.80 0.40 -19.88
CA TYR A 158 -9.18 -0.47 -20.89
C TYR A 158 -9.90 -0.42 -22.22
N ALA A 159 -11.23 -0.39 -22.24
CA ALA A 159 -12.02 -0.36 -23.47
C ALA A 159 -11.94 0.99 -24.19
N ARG A 160 -11.91 2.10 -23.46
CA ARG A 160 -11.84 3.46 -24.02
C ARG A 160 -10.43 3.89 -24.38
N HIS A 161 -9.40 3.26 -23.79
CA HIS A 161 -7.99 3.69 -23.92
C HIS A 161 -7.80 5.17 -23.56
N ASP A 162 -8.47 5.66 -22.52
CA ASP A 162 -8.53 7.07 -22.15
C ASP A 162 -7.65 7.44 -20.94
N TYR A 163 -6.95 6.48 -20.35
CA TYR A 163 -5.99 6.71 -19.28
C TYR A 163 -4.60 7.06 -19.82
N TYR A 164 -4.06 8.17 -19.30
CA TYR A 164 -2.73 8.65 -19.63
C TYR A 164 -1.98 9.04 -18.34
N SER A 165 -1.19 8.14 -17.80
CA SER A 165 -0.45 8.34 -16.55
C SER A 165 0.43 9.58 -16.54
N ARG A 166 1.02 9.92 -17.71
CA ARG A 166 1.80 11.14 -17.89
C ARG A 166 0.97 12.39 -17.65
N ALA A 167 -0.28 12.41 -18.07
CA ALA A 167 -1.17 13.56 -17.83
C ALA A 167 -1.50 13.71 -16.34
N VAL A 168 -1.73 12.59 -15.63
CA VAL A 168 -1.92 12.61 -14.17
C VAL A 168 -0.67 13.15 -13.48
N TYR A 169 0.51 12.66 -13.84
CA TYR A 169 1.80 13.12 -13.33
C TYR A 169 2.03 14.61 -13.60
N GLU A 170 1.79 15.10 -14.82
CA GLU A 170 2.02 16.50 -15.18
C GLU A 170 1.07 17.49 -14.51
N ASN A 171 -0.16 17.07 -14.23
CA ASN A 171 -1.19 17.91 -13.63
C ASN A 171 -1.29 17.86 -12.10
N ASN A 172 -0.56 16.93 -11.45
CA ASN A 172 -0.57 16.78 -9.99
C ASN A 172 0.83 16.97 -9.41
N THR A 173 1.02 18.07 -8.68
CA THR A 173 2.32 18.44 -8.10
C THR A 173 2.80 17.48 -7.02
N VAL A 174 1.88 16.86 -6.27
CA VAL A 174 2.20 15.85 -5.24
C VAL A 174 2.69 14.58 -5.91
N ILE A 175 1.94 14.06 -6.88
CA ILE A 175 2.33 12.87 -7.66
C ILE A 175 3.67 13.11 -8.36
N ARG A 176 3.86 14.25 -8.98
CA ARG A 176 5.12 14.62 -9.64
C ARG A 176 6.29 14.55 -8.66
N ARG A 177 6.18 15.21 -7.50
CA ARG A 177 7.25 15.21 -6.49
C ARG A 177 7.58 13.80 -6.02
N VAL A 178 6.56 12.98 -5.79
CA VAL A 178 6.72 11.58 -5.34
C VAL A 178 7.41 10.74 -6.41
N VAL A 179 6.92 10.80 -7.65
CA VAL A 179 7.48 10.02 -8.77
C VAL A 179 8.90 10.49 -9.12
N ASP A 180 9.16 11.80 -9.12
CA ASP A 180 10.49 12.36 -9.38
C ASP A 180 11.52 11.88 -8.34
N THR A 181 11.09 11.57 -7.11
CA THR A 181 11.97 11.06 -6.05
C THR A 181 12.65 9.75 -6.45
N PHE A 182 12.05 8.94 -7.31
CA PHE A 182 12.66 7.71 -7.82
C PHE A 182 13.89 7.96 -8.69
N VAL A 183 13.96 9.10 -9.37
CA VAL A 183 15.00 9.37 -10.41
C VAL A 183 15.88 10.56 -10.12
N ASN A 184 15.57 11.40 -9.12
CA ASN A 184 16.30 12.64 -8.85
C ASN A 184 17.51 12.48 -7.92
N GLY A 185 17.82 11.25 -7.49
CA GLY A 185 18.94 10.96 -6.60
C GLY A 185 18.63 11.10 -5.11
N THR A 186 17.39 11.37 -4.71
CA THR A 186 17.00 11.43 -3.29
C THR A 186 17.12 10.05 -2.63
N ILE A 187 16.74 8.98 -3.34
CA ILE A 187 16.89 7.61 -2.85
C ILE A 187 18.31 7.14 -3.18
N PRO A 188 19.16 6.87 -2.19
CA PRO A 188 20.54 6.45 -2.44
C PRO A 188 20.58 5.05 -3.06
N ASN A 189 21.62 4.78 -3.87
CA ASN A 189 21.93 3.45 -4.42
C ASN A 189 20.82 2.74 -5.24
N ALA A 190 19.76 3.44 -5.62
CA ALA A 190 18.63 2.89 -6.35
C ALA A 190 18.35 3.60 -7.69
N GLN A 191 19.34 4.24 -8.28
CA GLN A 191 19.13 5.01 -9.52
C GLN A 191 18.61 4.16 -10.69
N ALA A 192 19.13 2.96 -10.88
CA ALA A 192 18.70 2.07 -11.96
C ALA A 192 17.28 1.54 -11.72
N GLU A 193 17.01 1.07 -10.51
CA GLU A 193 15.73 0.53 -10.10
C GLU A 193 14.64 1.61 -10.08
N GLY A 194 14.98 2.79 -9.58
CA GLY A 194 14.09 3.95 -9.61
C GLY A 194 13.73 4.38 -11.04
N THR A 195 14.70 4.34 -11.95
CA THR A 195 14.46 4.61 -13.38
C THR A 195 13.52 3.58 -13.98
N GLU A 196 13.70 2.29 -13.70
CA GLU A 196 12.84 1.21 -14.21
C GLU A 196 11.38 1.40 -13.74
N ILE A 197 11.19 1.76 -12.47
CA ILE A 197 9.84 2.02 -11.92
C ILE A 197 9.26 3.31 -12.48
N TYR A 198 10.04 4.36 -12.62
CA TYR A 198 9.61 5.60 -13.29
C TYR A 198 9.15 5.32 -14.73
N GLU A 199 9.89 4.51 -15.48
CA GLU A 199 9.54 4.12 -16.83
C GLU A 199 8.23 3.31 -16.86
N ALA A 200 8.03 2.39 -15.93
CA ALA A 200 6.79 1.64 -15.80
C ALA A 200 5.59 2.56 -15.55
N LEU A 201 5.75 3.54 -14.66
CA LEU A 201 4.68 4.48 -14.32
C LEU A 201 4.40 5.52 -15.41
N ILE A 202 5.45 6.07 -16.05
CA ILE A 202 5.29 7.24 -16.93
C ILE A 202 5.45 6.88 -18.40
N THR A 203 6.44 6.06 -18.77
CA THR A 203 6.72 5.72 -20.16
C THR A 203 5.82 4.60 -20.66
N HIS A 204 5.56 3.61 -19.82
CA HIS A 204 4.72 2.45 -20.14
C HIS A 204 3.26 2.61 -19.65
N ASN A 205 2.89 3.83 -19.28
CA ASN A 205 1.51 4.24 -19.00
C ASN A 205 0.86 3.51 -17.81
N ASP A 206 1.64 3.17 -16.76
CA ASP A 206 1.13 2.70 -15.47
C ASP A 206 0.00 1.65 -15.62
N GLU A 207 0.36 0.45 -16.01
CA GLU A 207 -0.58 -0.66 -16.31
C GLU A 207 -1.61 -0.92 -15.19
N TYR A 208 -1.25 -0.56 -13.94
CA TYR A 208 -2.06 -0.84 -12.76
C TYR A 208 -2.81 0.38 -12.22
N PHE A 209 -2.88 1.48 -12.94
CA PHE A 209 -3.58 2.71 -12.55
C PHE A 209 -3.16 3.25 -11.16
N LEU A 210 -1.89 3.05 -10.78
CA LEU A 210 -1.39 3.43 -9.46
C LEU A 210 -1.46 4.94 -9.23
N LEU A 211 -1.22 5.73 -10.28
CA LEU A 211 -1.27 7.19 -10.22
C LEU A 211 -2.71 7.72 -10.23
N GLU A 212 -3.64 7.03 -10.91
CA GLU A 212 -5.06 7.39 -10.93
C GLU A 212 -5.67 7.22 -9.53
N ASP A 213 -5.45 6.07 -8.93
CA ASP A 213 -5.95 5.74 -7.60
C ASP A 213 -5.18 6.42 -6.46
N PHE A 214 -4.07 7.10 -6.73
CA PHE A 214 -3.17 7.59 -5.68
C PHE A 214 -3.86 8.52 -4.68
N ALA A 215 -4.69 9.44 -5.15
CA ALA A 215 -5.41 10.38 -4.27
C ALA A 215 -6.41 9.64 -3.37
N ALA A 216 -7.17 8.68 -3.92
CA ALA A 216 -8.10 7.86 -3.17
C ALA A 216 -7.38 6.98 -2.13
N TYR A 217 -6.20 6.46 -2.49
CA TYR A 217 -5.37 5.70 -1.56
C TYR A 217 -4.84 6.55 -0.40
N VAL A 218 -4.36 7.76 -0.68
CA VAL A 218 -3.94 8.71 0.37
C VAL A 218 -5.09 9.03 1.32
N GLU A 219 -6.29 9.32 0.80
CA GLU A 219 -7.48 9.58 1.61
C GLU A 219 -7.85 8.37 2.47
N ALA A 220 -7.76 7.16 1.93
CA ALA A 220 -8.01 5.93 2.66
C ALA A 220 -7.01 5.73 3.82
N GLN A 221 -5.75 6.04 3.61
CA GLN A 221 -4.72 6.01 4.64
C GLN A 221 -4.96 7.07 5.74
N GLU A 222 -5.50 8.23 5.40
CA GLU A 222 -5.91 9.26 6.38
C GLU A 222 -7.12 8.79 7.20
N LYS A 223 -8.06 8.05 6.59
CA LYS A 223 -9.17 7.39 7.32
C LYS A 223 -8.65 6.35 8.31
N ILE A 224 -7.64 5.57 7.94
CA ILE A 224 -6.97 4.62 8.86
C ILE A 224 -6.34 5.36 10.04
N ASP A 225 -5.64 6.47 9.81
CA ASP A 225 -5.04 7.28 10.87
C ASP A 225 -6.11 7.78 11.86
N ALA A 226 -7.25 8.23 11.35
CA ALA A 226 -8.38 8.68 12.15
C ALA A 226 -9.03 7.54 12.97
N LEU A 227 -9.20 6.37 12.34
CA LEU A 227 -9.73 5.17 13.00
C LEU A 227 -8.81 4.68 14.13
N TYR A 228 -7.49 4.69 13.89
CA TYR A 228 -6.51 4.28 14.89
C TYR A 228 -6.51 5.17 16.15
N ARG A 229 -6.89 6.44 16.02
CA ARG A 229 -7.05 7.39 17.14
C ARG A 229 -8.36 7.20 17.93
N ASP A 230 -9.37 6.61 17.30
CA ASP A 230 -10.67 6.32 17.90
C ASP A 230 -10.67 4.89 18.48
N HIS A 231 -10.16 4.76 19.71
CA HIS A 231 -10.02 3.47 20.37
C HIS A 231 -11.35 2.71 20.56
N ASP A 232 -12.46 3.40 20.72
CA ASP A 232 -13.77 2.75 20.87
C ASP A 232 -14.20 2.13 19.55
N LYS A 233 -14.05 2.86 18.47
CA LYS A 233 -14.37 2.38 17.11
C LYS A 233 -13.40 1.28 16.67
N LEU A 234 -12.11 1.44 16.93
CA LEU A 234 -11.09 0.43 16.66
C LEU A 234 -11.41 -0.88 17.38
N SER A 235 -11.82 -0.82 18.65
CA SER A 235 -12.22 -2.00 19.42
C SER A 235 -13.42 -2.72 18.80
N LEU A 236 -14.40 -1.99 18.26
CA LEU A 236 -15.55 -2.58 17.58
C LEU A 236 -15.15 -3.30 16.31
N ILE A 237 -14.24 -2.74 15.52
CA ILE A 237 -13.70 -3.37 14.30
C ILE A 237 -12.97 -4.67 14.66
N HIS A 238 -12.08 -4.63 15.65
CA HIS A 238 -11.32 -5.80 16.14
C HIS A 238 -12.22 -6.94 16.64
N ILE A 239 -13.44 -6.65 17.07
CA ILE A 239 -14.41 -7.66 17.49
C ILE A 239 -15.26 -8.15 16.32
N SER A 240 -15.67 -7.25 15.42
CA SER A 240 -16.61 -7.58 14.33
C SER A 240 -15.94 -8.38 13.22
N GLU A 241 -14.71 -8.03 12.82
CA GLU A 241 -14.02 -8.71 11.72
C GLU A 241 -13.81 -10.21 11.99
N PRO A 242 -13.20 -10.65 13.13
CA PRO A 242 -13.06 -12.09 13.41
C PRO A 242 -14.37 -12.82 13.56
N THR A 243 -15.39 -12.17 14.12
CA THR A 243 -16.71 -12.79 14.33
C THR A 243 -17.41 -13.05 12.99
N ARG A 244 -17.31 -12.15 12.03
CA ARG A 244 -17.91 -12.28 10.71
C ARG A 244 -17.18 -13.29 9.82
N HIS A 245 -15.87 -13.45 9.99
CA HIS A 245 -15.11 -14.47 9.24
C HIS A 245 -15.71 -15.86 9.39
N ALA A 246 -16.24 -16.23 10.56
CA ALA A 246 -16.90 -17.50 10.79
C ALA A 246 -18.18 -17.72 9.95
N GLN A 247 -18.72 -16.69 9.31
CA GLN A 247 -19.89 -16.75 8.44
C GLN A 247 -19.51 -16.93 6.95
N ILE A 248 -18.27 -16.59 6.58
CA ILE A 248 -17.75 -16.70 5.19
C ILE A 248 -17.18 -18.11 4.94
N SER A 249 -16.73 -18.81 5.96
CA SER A 249 -16.14 -20.16 5.90
C SER A 249 -17.19 -21.25 6.04
#